data_5cca024a29b698600647cd109a5a6021
#
_entry.id   5cca024a29b698600647cd109a5a6021
#
_cell.length_a   1.000
_cell.length_b   1.000
_cell.length_c   1.000
_cell.angle_alpha   90.00
_cell.angle_beta   90.00
_cell.angle_gamma   90.00
#
_symmetry.space_group_name_H-M   'P 1'
#
loop_
_entity.id
_entity.type
_entity.pdbx_description
1 polymer ?
#
loop_
_entity_poly.entity_id
_entity_poly.type
_entity_poly.pdbx_seq_one_letter_code
_entity_poly.pdbx_strand_id
1 'polypeptide(L)'
;MNKVFLLLSFLMGVIVLTSNYLVQFPINYYGLEEILTYGAFSYPIAFLITDLANRSYGKLVARKIVYIGFAIGVSFTFLFSTNFTDLISLRIAIGSGTAFLIAQLLDVQIFDNLRKKKWFIAPLTSSIIGSIVDTFLFFSISFYATGVPWITLSLGDLTVKILVALIMLIPFRLLLNTFKPV
;
A
#
# COMPACT_ATOMS: atom_id res chain seq x y z
N MET A 1 2.35 -25.26 4.89
CA MET A 1 2.06 -23.83 4.65
C MET A 1 1.01 -23.77 3.55
N ASN A 2 -0.12 -23.08 3.77
CA ASN A 2 -1.25 -23.10 2.81
C ASN A 2 -0.83 -22.39 1.50
N LYS A 3 -1.13 -22.98 0.34
CA LYS A 3 -0.79 -22.42 -1.00
C LYS A 3 -1.28 -20.96 -1.14
N VAL A 4 -2.45 -20.65 -0.59
CA VAL A 4 -3.02 -19.30 -0.62
C VAL A 4 -2.18 -18.31 0.18
N PHE A 5 -1.68 -18.70 1.36
CA PHE A 5 -0.78 -17.87 2.16
C PHE A 5 0.50 -17.49 1.39
N LEU A 6 1.12 -18.47 0.73
CA LEU A 6 2.30 -18.24 -0.11
C LEU A 6 1.99 -17.30 -1.28
N LEU A 7 0.86 -17.53 -1.95
CA LEU A 7 0.41 -16.70 -3.05
C LEU A 7 0.20 -15.24 -2.61
N LEU A 8 -0.55 -15.02 -1.51
CA LEU A 8 -0.81 -13.67 -1.01
C LEU A 8 0.46 -12.97 -0.54
N SER A 9 1.40 -13.69 0.09
CA SER A 9 2.70 -13.14 0.49
C SER A 9 3.55 -12.75 -0.72
N PHE A 10 3.58 -13.59 -1.76
CA PHE A 10 4.27 -13.30 -3.00
C PHE A 10 3.66 -12.10 -3.73
N LEU A 11 2.34 -12.08 -3.89
CA LEU A 11 1.63 -10.95 -4.50
C LEU A 11 1.89 -9.65 -3.75
N MET A 12 1.90 -9.68 -2.41
CA MET A 12 2.25 -8.51 -1.60
C MET A 12 3.65 -7.98 -1.93
N GLY A 13 4.65 -8.87 -2.00
CA GLY A 13 6.02 -8.48 -2.36
C GLY A 13 6.10 -7.87 -3.76
N VAL A 14 5.42 -8.47 -4.74
CA VAL A 14 5.37 -7.94 -6.12
C VAL A 14 4.70 -6.57 -6.17
N ILE A 15 3.59 -6.36 -5.45
CA ILE A 15 2.90 -5.06 -5.42
C ILE A 15 3.77 -3.99 -4.77
N VAL A 16 4.44 -4.29 -3.66
CA VAL A 16 5.35 -3.32 -3.02
C VAL A 16 6.49 -2.93 -3.97
N LEU A 17 7.14 -3.90 -4.60
CA LEU A 17 8.21 -3.64 -5.56
C LEU A 17 7.73 -2.78 -6.73
N THR A 18 6.61 -3.17 -7.34
CA THR A 18 6.03 -2.45 -8.48
C THR A 18 5.64 -1.02 -8.09
N SER A 19 5.01 -0.83 -6.93
CA SER A 19 4.61 0.49 -6.47
C SER A 19 5.80 1.39 -6.17
N ASN A 20 6.86 0.86 -5.54
CA ASN A 20 8.09 1.61 -5.26
C ASN A 20 8.84 2.01 -6.54
N TYR A 21 8.75 1.18 -7.58
CA TYR A 21 9.28 1.53 -8.90
C TYR A 21 8.41 2.60 -9.56
N LEU A 22 7.11 2.41 -9.59
CA LEU A 22 6.16 3.31 -10.27
C LEU A 22 6.03 4.70 -9.62
N VAL A 23 6.29 4.83 -8.31
CA VAL A 23 6.22 6.13 -7.63
C VAL A 23 7.30 7.10 -8.09
N GLN A 24 8.37 6.62 -8.71
CA GLN A 24 9.43 7.44 -9.27
C GLN A 24 9.05 8.10 -10.61
N PHE A 25 7.94 7.68 -11.21
CA PHE A 25 7.47 8.18 -12.50
C PHE A 25 6.24 9.08 -12.33
N PRO A 26 6.37 10.41 -12.52
CA PRO A 26 5.23 11.32 -12.55
C PRO A 26 4.40 11.09 -13.81
N ILE A 27 3.12 11.44 -13.76
CA ILE A 27 2.21 11.34 -14.90
C ILE A 27 2.32 12.60 -15.75
N ASN A 28 3.09 12.53 -16.85
CA ASN A 28 3.38 13.65 -17.76
C ASN A 28 2.22 13.92 -18.74
N TYR A 29 0.98 13.94 -18.27
CA TYR A 29 -0.21 14.25 -19.05
C TYR A 29 -1.08 15.29 -18.35
N TYR A 30 -1.58 16.25 -19.08
CA TYR A 30 -2.51 17.29 -18.60
C TYR A 30 -2.02 18.12 -17.40
N GLY A 31 -0.69 18.27 -17.21
CA GLY A 31 -0.12 19.01 -16.07
C GLY A 31 -0.22 18.28 -14.73
N LEU A 32 -0.32 16.95 -14.76
CA LEU A 32 -0.43 16.13 -13.54
C LEU A 32 0.94 15.74 -12.95
N GLU A 33 2.05 16.11 -13.59
CA GLU A 33 3.41 15.74 -13.16
C GLU A 33 3.79 16.27 -11.76
N GLU A 34 3.20 17.40 -11.36
CA GLU A 34 3.40 17.98 -10.02
C GLU A 34 2.39 17.47 -8.97
N ILE A 35 1.43 16.64 -9.39
CA ILE A 35 0.29 16.24 -8.56
C ILE A 35 0.26 14.74 -8.35
N LEU A 36 0.75 13.92 -9.32
CA LEU A 36 0.45 12.50 -9.35
C LEU A 36 1.57 11.65 -9.94
N THR A 37 1.79 10.49 -9.33
CA THR A 37 2.69 9.44 -9.84
C THR A 37 1.93 8.16 -10.16
N TYR A 38 2.49 7.29 -11.02
CA TYR A 38 1.88 5.99 -11.34
C TYR A 38 1.76 5.06 -10.12
N GLY A 39 2.56 5.25 -9.09
CA GLY A 39 2.51 4.48 -7.84
C GLY A 39 1.17 4.58 -7.11
N ALA A 40 0.47 5.71 -7.22
CA ALA A 40 -0.82 5.95 -6.57
C ALA A 40 -1.89 4.91 -6.95
N PHE A 41 -1.83 4.33 -8.16
CA PHE A 41 -2.80 3.36 -8.65
C PHE A 41 -2.52 1.92 -8.20
N SER A 42 -1.25 1.57 -7.99
CA SER A 42 -0.86 0.20 -7.64
C SER A 42 -0.92 -0.07 -6.13
N TYR A 43 -0.61 0.92 -5.32
CA TYR A 43 -0.50 0.77 -3.87
C TYR A 43 -1.78 0.30 -3.16
N PRO A 44 -3.00 0.75 -3.52
CA PRO A 44 -4.23 0.28 -2.90
C PRO A 44 -4.51 -1.21 -3.07
N ILE A 45 -3.88 -1.88 -4.04
CA ILE A 45 -3.98 -3.34 -4.20
C ILE A 45 -3.35 -4.07 -3.01
N ALA A 46 -2.33 -3.48 -2.37
CA ALA A 46 -1.75 -4.04 -1.15
C ALA A 46 -2.77 -4.11 -0.01
N PHE A 47 -3.59 -3.07 0.17
CA PHE A 47 -4.67 -3.07 1.15
C PHE A 47 -5.73 -4.14 0.85
N LEU A 48 -6.12 -4.30 -0.43
CA LEU A 48 -7.04 -5.38 -0.82
C LEU A 48 -6.50 -6.77 -0.44
N ILE A 49 -5.21 -7.04 -0.68
CA ILE A 49 -4.58 -8.31 -0.32
C ILE A 49 -4.62 -8.53 1.19
N THR A 50 -4.29 -7.49 1.97
CA THR A 50 -4.29 -7.53 3.43
C THR A 50 -5.69 -7.73 4.00
N ASP A 51 -6.68 -7.04 3.45
CA ASP A 51 -8.09 -7.14 3.82
C ASP A 51 -8.66 -8.53 3.56
N LEU A 52 -8.39 -9.11 2.39
CA LEU A 52 -8.78 -10.49 2.06
C LEU A 52 -8.11 -11.50 2.99
N ALA A 53 -6.83 -11.32 3.28
CA ALA A 53 -6.10 -12.18 4.21
C ALA A 53 -6.67 -12.07 5.63
N ASN A 54 -6.95 -10.84 6.09
CA ASN A 54 -7.51 -10.61 7.42
C ASN A 54 -8.93 -11.19 7.52
N ARG A 55 -9.76 -10.99 6.52
CA ARG A 55 -11.13 -11.52 6.47
C ARG A 55 -11.17 -13.03 6.56
N SER A 56 -10.26 -13.71 5.84
CA SER A 56 -10.28 -15.16 5.65
C SER A 56 -9.49 -15.94 6.69
N TYR A 57 -8.34 -15.40 7.10
CA TYR A 57 -7.38 -16.10 7.95
C TYR A 57 -7.10 -15.39 9.27
N GLY A 58 -7.71 -14.22 9.49
CA GLY A 58 -7.58 -13.43 10.71
C GLY A 58 -6.31 -12.60 10.77
N LYS A 59 -6.29 -11.71 11.77
CA LYS A 59 -5.27 -10.68 12.00
C LYS A 59 -3.84 -11.21 12.04
N LEU A 60 -3.61 -12.35 12.69
CA LEU A 60 -2.25 -12.89 12.84
C LEU A 60 -1.66 -13.33 11.51
N VAL A 61 -2.48 -13.94 10.64
CA VAL A 61 -2.05 -14.36 9.30
C VAL A 61 -1.85 -13.14 8.40
N ALA A 62 -2.76 -12.17 8.44
CA ALA A 62 -2.61 -10.92 7.68
C ALA A 62 -1.31 -10.20 8.05
N ARG A 63 -0.97 -10.07 9.33
CA ARG A 63 0.32 -9.49 9.76
C ARG A 63 1.53 -10.25 9.23
N LYS A 64 1.49 -11.59 9.22
CA LYS A 64 2.58 -12.39 8.66
C LYS A 64 2.77 -12.13 7.15
N ILE A 65 1.67 -11.99 6.40
CA ILE A 65 1.72 -11.64 4.97
C ILE A 65 2.34 -10.25 4.78
N VAL A 66 1.95 -9.27 5.60
CA VAL A 66 2.56 -7.93 5.58
C VAL A 66 4.06 -8.00 5.83
N TYR A 67 4.52 -8.71 6.88
CA TYR A 67 5.95 -8.81 7.17
C TYR A 67 6.75 -9.52 6.08
N ILE A 68 6.21 -10.61 5.51
CA ILE A 68 6.88 -11.35 4.43
C ILE A 68 6.91 -10.49 3.15
N GLY A 69 5.78 -9.89 2.79
CA GLY A 69 5.70 -8.99 1.63
C GLY A 69 6.60 -7.77 1.79
N PHE A 70 6.65 -7.19 2.98
CA PHE A 70 7.58 -6.11 3.33
C PHE A 70 9.04 -6.54 3.14
N ALA A 71 9.44 -7.67 3.74
CA ALA A 71 10.81 -8.15 3.63
C ALA A 71 11.22 -8.39 2.17
N ILE A 72 10.35 -9.03 1.37
CA ILE A 72 10.57 -9.24 -0.06
C ILE A 72 10.64 -7.89 -0.79
N GLY A 73 9.60 -7.05 -0.66
CA GLY A 73 9.49 -5.80 -1.39
C GLY A 73 10.63 -4.84 -1.09
N VAL A 74 10.94 -4.64 0.19
CA VAL A 74 12.04 -3.75 0.62
C VAL A 74 13.40 -4.28 0.18
N SER A 75 13.67 -5.58 0.34
CA SER A 75 14.94 -6.16 -0.11
C SER A 75 15.14 -5.96 -1.62
N PHE A 76 14.12 -6.23 -2.43
CA PHE A 76 14.21 -6.02 -3.88
C PHE A 76 14.29 -4.54 -4.24
N THR A 77 13.61 -3.64 -3.53
CA THR A 77 13.73 -2.19 -3.74
C THR A 77 15.15 -1.72 -3.52
N PHE A 78 15.79 -2.13 -2.42
CA PHE A 78 17.18 -1.79 -2.15
C PHE A 78 18.16 -2.38 -3.16
N LEU A 79 17.92 -3.61 -3.65
CA LEU A 79 18.82 -4.28 -4.58
C LEU A 79 18.70 -3.77 -6.02
N PHE A 80 17.50 -3.41 -6.46
CA PHE A 80 17.21 -3.16 -7.87
C PHE A 80 16.70 -1.74 -8.20
N SER A 81 16.10 -1.04 -7.23
CA SER A 81 15.46 0.25 -7.49
C SER A 81 16.15 1.43 -6.79
N THR A 82 17.07 1.17 -5.84
CA THR A 82 17.70 2.22 -5.07
C THR A 82 19.06 2.59 -5.65
N ASN A 83 19.21 3.87 -6.02
CA ASN A 83 20.53 4.43 -6.31
C ASN A 83 21.15 4.95 -5.01
N PHE A 84 22.14 4.25 -4.47
CA PHE A 84 22.79 4.60 -3.20
C PHE A 84 23.66 5.87 -3.28
N THR A 85 23.94 6.38 -4.48
CA THR A 85 24.66 7.65 -4.67
C THR A 85 23.71 8.85 -4.71
N ASP A 86 22.40 8.60 -4.85
CA ASP A 86 21.35 9.61 -4.85
C ASP A 86 20.57 9.62 -3.53
N LEU A 87 20.68 10.74 -2.81
CA LEU A 87 20.02 10.90 -1.51
C LEU A 87 18.50 10.80 -1.62
N ILE A 88 17.89 11.29 -2.71
CA ILE A 88 16.44 11.24 -2.90
C ILE A 88 16.00 9.79 -3.11
N SER A 89 16.71 9.04 -3.93
CA SER A 89 16.44 7.61 -4.15
C SER A 89 16.52 6.80 -2.84
N LEU A 90 17.52 7.07 -2.02
CA LEU A 90 17.64 6.42 -0.71
C LEU A 90 16.50 6.80 0.25
N ARG A 91 16.10 8.07 0.28
CA ARG A 91 14.98 8.54 1.09
C ARG A 91 13.65 7.94 0.63
N ILE A 92 13.44 7.77 -0.68
CA ILE A 92 12.26 7.08 -1.24
C ILE A 92 12.23 5.62 -0.76
N ALA A 93 13.36 4.91 -0.80
CA ALA A 93 13.43 3.53 -0.36
C ALA A 93 13.11 3.38 1.15
N ILE A 94 13.67 4.24 2.00
CA ILE A 94 13.40 4.26 3.45
C ILE A 94 11.97 4.70 3.73
N GLY A 95 11.52 5.77 3.08
CA GLY A 95 10.18 6.33 3.25
C GLY A 95 9.09 5.35 2.86
N SER A 96 9.23 4.68 1.71
CA SER A 96 8.27 3.68 1.24
C SER A 96 8.20 2.46 2.18
N GLY A 97 9.35 1.95 2.64
CA GLY A 97 9.38 0.84 3.58
C GLY A 97 8.71 1.19 4.91
N THR A 98 9.06 2.34 5.47
CA THR A 98 8.51 2.81 6.76
C THR A 98 7.01 3.07 6.66
N ALA A 99 6.58 3.82 5.65
CA ALA A 99 5.17 4.15 5.44
C ALA A 99 4.34 2.89 5.20
N PHE A 100 4.79 1.99 4.32
CA PHE A 100 4.13 0.71 4.05
C PHE A 100 3.92 -0.10 5.33
N LEU A 101 4.97 -0.32 6.11
CA LEU A 101 4.88 -1.18 7.28
C LEU A 101 3.90 -0.62 8.32
N ILE A 102 4.00 0.67 8.62
CA ILE A 102 3.13 1.33 9.59
C ILE A 102 1.67 1.32 9.10
N ALA A 103 1.44 1.73 7.85
CA ALA A 103 0.10 1.82 7.30
C ALA A 103 -0.59 0.45 7.17
N GLN A 104 0.12 -0.57 6.71
CA GLN A 104 -0.42 -1.92 6.55
C GLN A 104 -0.73 -2.58 7.91
N LEU A 105 0.13 -2.40 8.92
CA LEU A 105 -0.15 -2.92 10.26
C LEU A 105 -1.32 -2.19 10.92
N LEU A 106 -1.47 -0.89 10.67
CA LEU A 106 -2.60 -0.09 11.11
C LEU A 106 -3.89 -0.55 10.42
N ASP A 107 -3.85 -0.75 9.10
CA ASP A 107 -4.96 -1.28 8.30
C ASP A 107 -5.44 -2.63 8.87
N VAL A 108 -4.54 -3.59 9.08
CA VAL A 108 -4.87 -4.89 9.69
C VAL A 108 -5.56 -4.72 11.04
N GLN A 109 -5.11 -3.77 11.86
CA GLN A 109 -5.70 -3.54 13.18
C GLN A 109 -7.10 -2.94 13.07
N ILE A 110 -7.30 -1.94 12.23
CA ILE A 110 -8.60 -1.27 12.04
C ILE A 110 -9.60 -2.24 11.42
N PHE A 111 -9.19 -2.96 10.36
CA PHE A 111 -10.03 -3.98 9.74
C PHE A 111 -10.52 -5.00 10.76
N ASP A 112 -9.61 -5.56 11.57
CA ASP A 112 -9.95 -6.58 12.55
C ASP A 112 -10.96 -6.07 13.60
N ASN A 113 -10.81 -4.83 14.05
CA ASN A 113 -11.74 -4.19 14.98
C ASN A 113 -13.15 -4.01 14.36
N LEU A 114 -13.20 -3.79 13.05
CA LEU A 114 -14.44 -3.50 12.31
C LEU A 114 -15.02 -4.72 11.57
N ARG A 115 -14.33 -5.87 11.55
CA ARG A 115 -14.67 -7.04 10.72
C ARG A 115 -16.09 -7.60 10.95
N LYS A 116 -16.68 -7.35 12.12
CA LYS A 116 -18.05 -7.77 12.47
C LYS A 116 -19.13 -6.81 11.96
N LYS A 117 -18.74 -5.65 11.42
CA LYS A 117 -19.65 -4.66 10.82
C LYS A 117 -20.09 -5.09 9.43
N LYS A 118 -20.89 -4.24 8.73
CA LYS A 118 -21.27 -4.49 7.33
C LYS A 118 -20.01 -4.74 6.49
N TRP A 119 -20.14 -5.58 5.46
CA TRP A 119 -19.02 -6.11 4.67
C TRP A 119 -18.04 -5.05 4.11
N PHE A 120 -18.54 -3.86 3.80
CA PHE A 120 -17.75 -2.77 3.21
C PHE A 120 -17.11 -1.82 4.25
N ILE A 121 -17.63 -1.80 5.50
CA ILE A 121 -17.16 -0.84 6.52
C ILE A 121 -15.71 -1.13 6.91
N ALA A 122 -15.38 -2.38 7.16
CA ALA A 122 -14.03 -2.75 7.55
C ALA A 122 -13.01 -2.39 6.47
N PRO A 123 -13.09 -2.92 5.21
CA PRO A 123 -12.10 -2.62 4.19
C PRO A 123 -12.05 -1.13 3.80
N LEU A 124 -13.19 -0.46 3.72
CA LEU A 124 -13.21 0.95 3.35
C LEU A 124 -12.53 1.83 4.41
N THR A 125 -12.91 1.64 5.68
CA THR A 125 -12.36 2.48 6.77
C THR A 125 -10.87 2.20 6.99
N SER A 126 -10.46 0.93 6.98
CA SER A 126 -9.06 0.56 7.18
C SER A 126 -8.18 1.08 6.05
N SER A 127 -8.60 0.90 4.78
CA SER A 127 -7.87 1.37 3.60
C SER A 127 -7.78 2.90 3.52
N ILE A 128 -8.84 3.64 3.87
CA ILE A 128 -8.80 5.11 3.90
C ILE A 128 -7.79 5.60 4.96
N ILE A 129 -7.90 5.11 6.19
CA ILE A 129 -6.99 5.53 7.27
C ILE A 129 -5.57 5.07 6.98
N GLY A 130 -5.39 3.85 6.49
CA GLY A 130 -4.09 3.33 6.04
C GLY A 130 -3.48 4.20 4.94
N SER A 131 -4.27 4.58 3.93
CA SER A 131 -3.81 5.45 2.84
C SER A 131 -3.40 6.84 3.32
N ILE A 132 -4.14 7.44 4.26
CA ILE A 132 -3.77 8.74 4.85
C ILE A 132 -2.39 8.63 5.52
N VAL A 133 -2.21 7.64 6.38
CA VAL A 133 -0.96 7.45 7.13
C VAL A 133 0.19 7.13 6.18
N ASP A 134 -0.03 6.21 5.22
CA ASP A 134 0.97 5.85 4.21
C ASP A 134 1.44 7.06 3.41
N THR A 135 0.51 7.81 2.84
CA THR A 135 0.80 8.94 1.98
C THR A 135 1.60 10.01 2.72
N PHE A 136 1.12 10.46 3.89
CA PHE A 136 1.82 11.51 4.62
C PHE A 136 3.19 11.08 5.15
N LEU A 137 3.33 9.85 5.62
CA LEU A 137 4.64 9.31 6.04
C LEU A 137 5.59 9.20 4.84
N PHE A 138 5.12 8.62 3.74
CA PHE A 138 5.96 8.45 2.55
C PHE A 138 6.46 9.80 2.02
N PHE A 139 5.57 10.72 1.70
CA PHE A 139 5.95 11.99 1.09
C PHE A 139 6.78 12.87 2.03
N SER A 140 6.48 12.90 3.32
CA SER A 140 7.28 13.66 4.29
C SER A 140 8.71 13.10 4.44
N ILE A 141 8.88 11.78 4.58
CA ILE A 141 10.20 11.18 4.72
C ILE A 141 11.01 11.33 3.42
N SER A 142 10.36 11.08 2.27
CA SER A 142 11.05 11.08 0.98
C SER A 142 11.43 12.48 0.50
N PHE A 143 10.54 13.47 0.66
CA PHE A 143 10.66 14.73 -0.06
C PHE A 143 10.71 15.99 0.81
N TYR A 144 10.59 15.89 2.14
CA TYR A 144 10.73 17.06 3.00
C TYR A 144 12.11 17.71 2.81
N ALA A 145 12.11 19.04 2.58
CA ALA A 145 13.30 19.86 2.33
C ALA A 145 14.14 19.48 1.08
N THR A 146 13.53 18.88 0.04
CA THR A 146 14.20 18.55 -1.22
C THR A 146 13.90 19.51 -2.37
N GLY A 147 13.01 20.50 -2.17
CA GLY A 147 12.50 21.37 -3.24
C GLY A 147 11.35 20.77 -4.04
N VAL A 148 11.01 19.49 -3.84
CA VAL A 148 9.84 18.83 -4.46
C VAL A 148 8.56 19.32 -3.77
N PRO A 149 7.47 19.64 -4.51
CA PRO A 149 6.20 20.08 -3.93
C PRO A 149 5.43 18.91 -3.30
N TRP A 150 6.01 18.30 -2.26
CA TRP A 150 5.56 17.04 -1.67
C TRP A 150 4.15 17.12 -1.07
N ILE A 151 3.69 18.30 -0.59
CA ILE A 151 2.33 18.45 -0.06
C ILE A 151 1.30 18.28 -1.19
N THR A 152 1.52 18.94 -2.34
CA THR A 152 0.64 18.85 -3.51
C THR A 152 0.61 17.41 -4.04
N LEU A 153 1.79 16.78 -4.16
CA LEU A 153 1.91 15.37 -4.56
C LEU A 153 1.19 14.44 -3.57
N SER A 154 1.32 14.69 -2.26
CA SER A 154 0.63 13.85 -1.26
C SER A 154 -0.89 13.96 -1.33
N LEU A 155 -1.43 15.14 -1.58
CA LEU A 155 -2.87 15.34 -1.74
C LEU A 155 -3.41 14.69 -3.02
N GLY A 156 -2.67 14.79 -4.13
CA GLY A 156 -3.00 14.11 -5.38
C GLY A 156 -2.99 12.59 -5.23
N ASP A 157 -1.91 12.05 -4.68
CA ASP A 157 -1.76 10.62 -4.38
C ASP A 157 -2.90 10.11 -3.48
N LEU A 158 -3.19 10.81 -2.39
CA LEU A 158 -4.26 10.45 -1.46
C LEU A 158 -5.63 10.43 -2.14
N THR A 159 -5.92 11.42 -2.99
CA THR A 159 -7.19 11.49 -3.72
C THR A 159 -7.38 10.27 -4.59
N VAL A 160 -6.36 9.88 -5.35
CA VAL A 160 -6.40 8.68 -6.20
C VAL A 160 -6.52 7.41 -5.34
N LYS A 161 -5.74 7.29 -4.26
CA LYS A 161 -5.82 6.13 -3.36
C LYS A 161 -7.22 5.94 -2.77
N ILE A 162 -7.90 7.02 -2.38
CA ILE A 162 -9.28 6.96 -1.89
C ILE A 162 -10.23 6.49 -3.00
N LEU A 163 -10.12 7.02 -4.22
CA LEU A 163 -10.94 6.59 -5.35
C LEU A 163 -10.70 5.11 -5.68
N VAL A 164 -9.45 4.68 -5.71
CA VAL A 164 -9.11 3.28 -5.95
C VAL A 164 -9.57 2.39 -4.81
N ALA A 165 -9.49 2.83 -3.55
CA ALA A 165 -10.03 2.07 -2.41
C ALA A 165 -11.55 1.83 -2.53
N LEU A 166 -12.31 2.81 -3.02
CA LEU A 166 -13.73 2.63 -3.32
C LEU A 166 -13.95 1.60 -4.44
N ILE A 167 -13.17 1.66 -5.52
CA ILE A 167 -13.23 0.70 -6.63
C ILE A 167 -12.86 -0.72 -6.15
N MET A 168 -11.88 -0.85 -5.25
CA MET A 168 -11.43 -2.12 -4.70
C MET A 168 -12.47 -2.83 -3.82
N LEU A 169 -13.53 -2.15 -3.39
CA LEU A 169 -14.68 -2.81 -2.77
C LEU A 169 -15.37 -3.80 -3.71
N ILE A 170 -15.31 -3.57 -5.03
CA ILE A 170 -15.91 -4.48 -6.03
C ILE A 170 -15.19 -5.84 -6.02
N PRO A 171 -13.88 -5.93 -6.32
CA PRO A 171 -13.16 -7.20 -6.25
C PRO A 171 -13.17 -7.79 -4.85
N PHE A 172 -13.10 -6.98 -3.78
CA PHE A 172 -13.24 -7.48 -2.42
C PHE A 172 -14.57 -8.24 -2.24
N ARG A 173 -15.68 -7.65 -2.67
CA ARG A 173 -17.02 -8.28 -2.56
C ARG A 173 -17.12 -9.57 -3.36
N LEU A 174 -16.58 -9.59 -4.58
CA LEU A 174 -16.60 -10.77 -5.46
C LEU A 174 -15.77 -11.92 -4.88
N LEU A 175 -14.63 -11.60 -4.28
CA LEU A 175 -13.71 -12.58 -3.71
C LEU A 175 -14.13 -13.10 -2.34
N LEU A 176 -15.07 -12.46 -1.63
CA LEU A 176 -15.56 -12.92 -0.33
C LEU A 176 -16.14 -14.35 -0.36
N ASN A 177 -16.71 -14.77 -1.48
CA ASN A 177 -17.24 -16.12 -1.63
C ASN A 177 -16.14 -17.18 -1.77
N THR A 178 -15.00 -16.79 -2.32
CA THR A 178 -13.81 -17.65 -2.48
C THR A 178 -12.99 -17.72 -1.20
N PHE A 179 -12.86 -16.56 -0.53
CA PHE A 179 -12.17 -16.42 0.74
C PHE A 179 -13.20 -16.44 1.88
N LYS A 180 -13.58 -17.64 2.34
CA LYS A 180 -14.56 -17.79 3.43
C LYS A 180 -14.02 -17.14 4.71
N PRO A 181 -14.86 -16.39 5.47
CA PRO A 181 -14.43 -15.82 6.75
C PRO A 181 -14.16 -16.91 7.78
N VAL A 182 -13.10 -16.71 8.57
CA VAL A 182 -12.78 -17.48 9.77
C VAL A 182 -13.70 -17.07 10.92
#